data_32adf8df6315058a92e15b0f1138dc6d
#
_entry.id   32adf8df6315058a92e15b0f1138dc6d
#
_cell.length_a   1.000
_cell.length_b   1.000
_cell.length_c   1.000
_cell.angle_alpha   90.00
_cell.angle_beta   90.00
_cell.angle_gamma   90.00
#
_symmetry.space_group_name_H-M   'P 1'
#
loop_
_entity.id
_entity.type
_entity.pdbx_description
1 polymer ?
#
loop_
_entity_poly.entity_id
_entity_poly.type
_entity_poly.pdbx_seq_one_letter_code
_entity_poly.pdbx_strand_id
1 'polypeptide(L)'
;MKKQNSFGLRLLILTLVISMVFVGFAVRLMSLQIVHGDEYKEQVQQGVTYRQQVEPARGEMLDRYGRPFAVNKVTYDIIINVAYLPSSQRNGVIEKIIALMEQEGQEWIDNLPISYTEPFTFSTDENAESSIRNLKRIAGNLTADTNAQTTMEQLLEKYDLHEMADRRLARKIAGVRYEMERTGANSTTPYTFAKDIPMELVVKIQEYSFDMPGIEIAQSTAREYVDGQLGSSFIGITGLINAEEYERVDKSLYLYSDRIGKNGLEKAAESLLKGTRGTREILVDAKGNVLSSTVTEPAIPGNTVITTIDKDLQAAALRGLEKQIAHMQNTMAEDDGGLADAGAVVAVDVKTGEILAMANYPTFDLSDYYSNYSELAVDPMQPLFNRSTQGTYVPGSIFKPSVGVAGMAEGIIDRDSLVECNHIYTRFTDYQPRCLGNHGRIDLNFALTVSCNIFFYDTGYLLGIDKIADYANQLGLGVPTGIEIEESLGRTSTPELFEQLRAHYDPPETWSAGNVLQASIGQLDNKFTPLQLASYTATLANNGQRMKLHLIREVKSYDLEETIETVEPVVLNTC
;
A
#
# COMPACT_ATOMS: atom_id res chain seq x y z
N MET A 1 -53.99 6.22 72.62
CA MET A 1 -53.10 5.06 72.33
C MET A 1 -53.66 4.08 71.27
N LYS A 2 -54.15 4.51 70.10
CA LYS A 2 -54.68 3.61 69.04
C LYS A 2 -54.08 3.82 67.64
N LYS A 3 -53.08 4.72 67.46
CA LYS A 3 -52.45 4.98 66.15
C LYS A 3 -51.08 4.30 65.91
N GLN A 4 -50.44 3.71 66.91
CA GLN A 4 -49.13 3.09 66.84
C GLN A 4 -49.15 1.63 66.30
N ASN A 5 -50.28 0.90 66.46
CA ASN A 5 -50.36 -0.49 65.99
C ASN A 5 -50.61 -0.64 64.49
N SER A 6 -51.07 0.42 63.78
CA SER A 6 -51.34 0.27 62.34
C SER A 6 -50.07 0.36 61.46
N PHE A 7 -49.01 1.05 61.95
CA PHE A 7 -47.74 1.15 61.21
C PHE A 7 -46.95 -0.17 61.26
N GLY A 8 -46.87 -0.82 62.43
CA GLY A 8 -46.23 -2.11 62.59
C GLY A 8 -46.91 -3.22 61.78
N LEU A 9 -48.24 -3.22 61.72
CA LEU A 9 -49.00 -4.18 60.92
C LEU A 9 -48.77 -3.98 59.42
N ARG A 10 -48.67 -2.74 58.92
CA ARG A 10 -48.38 -2.40 57.53
C ARG A 10 -46.95 -2.80 57.14
N LEU A 11 -45.99 -2.57 58.05
CA LEU A 11 -44.59 -2.99 57.84
C LEU A 11 -44.49 -4.51 57.79
N LEU A 12 -45.18 -5.24 58.65
CA LEU A 12 -45.20 -6.68 58.68
C LEU A 12 -45.85 -7.28 57.42
N ILE A 13 -46.94 -6.68 56.91
CA ILE A 13 -47.58 -7.08 55.66
C ILE A 13 -46.63 -6.79 54.48
N LEU A 14 -45.95 -5.67 54.43
CA LEU A 14 -44.98 -5.32 53.39
C LEU A 14 -43.81 -6.30 53.37
N THR A 15 -43.24 -6.62 54.53
CA THR A 15 -42.16 -7.60 54.67
C THR A 15 -42.62 -9.02 54.22
N LEU A 16 -43.85 -9.38 54.55
CA LEU A 16 -44.41 -10.69 54.16
C LEU A 16 -44.64 -10.78 52.64
N VAL A 17 -45.11 -9.70 52.00
CA VAL A 17 -45.23 -9.60 50.52
C VAL A 17 -43.88 -9.67 49.85
N ILE A 18 -42.88 -8.92 50.33
CA ILE A 18 -41.51 -8.94 49.80
C ILE A 18 -40.91 -10.35 49.94
N SER A 19 -41.07 -10.99 51.12
CA SER A 19 -40.56 -12.35 51.32
C SER A 19 -41.27 -13.37 50.40
N MET A 20 -42.58 -13.21 50.15
CA MET A 20 -43.31 -14.06 49.22
C MET A 20 -42.82 -13.93 47.79
N VAL A 21 -42.50 -12.71 47.35
CA VAL A 21 -41.89 -12.43 46.04
C VAL A 21 -40.50 -13.08 45.92
N PHE A 22 -39.65 -12.94 46.96
CA PHE A 22 -38.33 -13.58 46.99
C PHE A 22 -38.42 -15.11 46.96
N VAL A 23 -39.36 -15.71 47.69
CA VAL A 23 -39.62 -17.15 47.64
C VAL A 23 -40.09 -17.57 46.25
N GLY A 24 -40.96 -16.78 45.61
CA GLY A 24 -41.37 -17.00 44.21
C GLY A 24 -40.21 -16.97 43.23
N PHE A 25 -39.30 -16.00 43.36
CA PHE A 25 -38.07 -15.95 42.56
C PHE A 25 -37.14 -17.13 42.85
N ALA A 26 -36.95 -17.51 44.11
CA ALA A 26 -36.10 -18.64 44.47
C ALA A 26 -36.65 -19.96 43.90
N VAL A 27 -37.97 -20.21 43.99
CA VAL A 27 -38.64 -21.38 43.40
C VAL A 27 -38.51 -21.37 41.88
N ARG A 28 -38.65 -20.19 41.24
CA ARG A 28 -38.47 -20.05 39.79
C ARG A 28 -37.04 -20.32 39.36
N LEU A 29 -36.06 -19.80 40.10
CA LEU A 29 -34.64 -20.05 39.86
C LEU A 29 -34.29 -21.53 40.03
N MET A 30 -34.80 -22.16 41.06
CA MET A 30 -34.63 -23.60 41.34
C MET A 30 -35.25 -24.46 40.24
N SER A 31 -36.43 -24.07 39.73
CA SER A 31 -37.08 -24.72 38.60
C SER A 31 -36.23 -24.60 37.32
N LEU A 32 -35.67 -23.43 37.02
CA LEU A 32 -34.84 -23.19 35.84
C LEU A 32 -33.47 -23.89 35.92
N GLN A 33 -32.85 -23.91 37.11
CA GLN A 33 -31.49 -24.43 37.25
C GLN A 33 -31.42 -25.93 37.58
N ILE A 34 -32.40 -26.47 38.35
CA ILE A 34 -32.36 -27.87 38.82
C ILE A 34 -33.34 -28.73 38.05
N VAL A 35 -34.59 -28.28 37.84
CA VAL A 35 -35.63 -29.12 37.21
C VAL A 35 -35.47 -29.13 35.68
N HIS A 36 -35.18 -27.97 35.08
CA HIS A 36 -35.01 -27.86 33.63
C HIS A 36 -33.55 -27.63 33.21
N GLY A 37 -32.60 -27.68 34.15
CA GLY A 37 -31.19 -27.44 33.88
C GLY A 37 -30.58 -28.41 32.88
N ASP A 38 -31.01 -29.66 32.91
CA ASP A 38 -30.54 -30.69 31.97
C ASP A 38 -31.18 -30.53 30.57
N GLU A 39 -32.47 -30.12 30.49
CA GLU A 39 -33.10 -29.75 29.20
C GLU A 39 -32.41 -28.56 28.55
N TYR A 40 -32.04 -27.53 29.30
CA TYR A 40 -31.29 -26.39 28.78
C TYR A 40 -29.86 -26.79 28.39
N LYS A 41 -29.21 -27.71 29.11
CA LYS A 41 -27.91 -28.27 28.72
C LYS A 41 -28.01 -29.10 27.44
N GLU A 42 -29.04 -29.93 27.28
CA GLU A 42 -29.26 -30.67 26.03
C GLU A 42 -29.56 -29.75 24.84
N GLN A 43 -30.32 -28.67 25.03
CA GLN A 43 -30.54 -27.68 24.00
C GLN A 43 -29.24 -26.97 23.59
N VAL A 44 -28.33 -26.70 24.51
CA VAL A 44 -26.99 -26.15 24.23
C VAL A 44 -26.12 -27.22 23.57
N GLN A 45 -26.22 -28.48 23.93
CA GLN A 45 -25.46 -29.59 23.32
C GLN A 45 -25.90 -29.94 21.88
N GLN A 46 -27.10 -29.52 21.44
CA GLN A 46 -27.59 -29.67 20.06
C GLN A 46 -27.16 -28.50 19.16
N GLY A 47 -26.41 -27.53 19.68
CA GLY A 47 -25.88 -26.42 18.90
C GLY A 47 -24.74 -26.84 17.96
N VAL A 48 -24.59 -26.14 16.84
CA VAL A 48 -23.45 -26.29 15.92
C VAL A 48 -22.41 -25.25 16.27
N THR A 49 -21.16 -25.70 16.46
CA THR A 49 -20.04 -24.80 16.69
C THR A 49 -19.40 -24.46 15.37
N TYR A 50 -19.30 -23.17 15.09
CA TYR A 50 -18.58 -22.62 13.94
C TYR A 50 -17.30 -21.94 14.41
N ARG A 51 -16.25 -22.02 13.58
CA ARG A 51 -15.02 -21.29 13.79
C ARG A 51 -14.96 -20.09 12.85
N GLN A 52 -14.82 -18.92 13.43
CA GLN A 52 -14.62 -17.66 12.72
C GLN A 52 -13.18 -17.19 12.90
N GLN A 53 -12.52 -16.80 11.82
CA GLN A 53 -11.19 -16.18 11.90
C GLN A 53 -11.30 -14.73 12.37
N VAL A 54 -10.38 -14.32 13.24
CA VAL A 54 -10.21 -12.94 13.72
C VAL A 54 -9.00 -12.35 13.04
N GLU A 55 -9.20 -11.26 12.31
CA GLU A 55 -8.09 -10.59 11.61
C GLU A 55 -7.14 -9.92 12.60
N PRO A 56 -5.80 -10.07 12.41
CA PRO A 56 -4.82 -9.37 13.20
C PRO A 56 -4.70 -7.90 12.75
N ALA A 57 -4.28 -7.02 13.65
CA ALA A 57 -3.80 -5.70 13.25
C ALA A 57 -2.50 -5.85 12.44
N ARG A 58 -2.35 -5.05 11.39
CA ARG A 58 -1.14 -5.03 10.57
C ARG A 58 0.01 -4.39 11.34
N GLY A 59 1.25 -4.87 11.17
CA GLY A 59 2.43 -4.30 11.80
C GLY A 59 2.63 -2.82 11.43
N GLU A 60 3.22 -2.06 12.32
CA GLU A 60 3.48 -0.63 12.11
C GLU A 60 4.78 -0.40 11.33
N MET A 61 4.92 0.76 10.69
CA MET A 61 6.16 1.21 10.08
C MET A 61 6.57 2.55 10.67
N LEU A 62 7.77 2.59 11.27
CA LEU A 62 8.29 3.73 11.97
C LEU A 62 9.60 4.21 11.31
N ASP A 63 9.96 5.47 11.52
CA ASP A 63 11.28 5.97 11.14
C ASP A 63 12.38 5.43 12.07
N ARG A 64 13.63 5.76 11.78
CA ARG A 64 14.80 5.30 12.57
C ARG A 64 14.77 5.72 14.05
N TYR A 65 13.93 6.66 14.44
CA TYR A 65 13.76 7.18 15.80
C TYR A 65 12.43 6.77 16.45
N GLY A 66 11.65 5.90 15.79
CA GLY A 66 10.36 5.42 16.30
C GLY A 66 9.17 6.34 16.00
N ARG A 67 9.31 7.33 15.11
CA ARG A 67 8.19 8.19 14.68
C ARG A 67 7.37 7.50 13.57
N PRO A 68 6.04 7.54 13.61
CA PRO A 68 5.21 6.75 12.72
C PRO A 68 5.20 7.27 11.28
N PHE A 69 5.23 6.32 10.30
CA PHE A 69 4.85 6.51 8.91
C PHE A 69 3.53 5.82 8.58
N ALA A 70 3.35 4.60 9.10
CA ALA A 70 2.12 3.85 8.90
C ALA A 70 1.76 3.09 10.19
N VAL A 71 0.57 3.38 10.70
CA VAL A 71 0.03 2.82 11.94
C VAL A 71 -1.38 2.28 11.70
N ASN A 72 -2.02 1.77 12.74
CA ASN A 72 -3.39 1.31 12.68
C ASN A 72 -4.27 2.24 13.52
N LYS A 73 -5.29 2.80 12.90
CA LYS A 73 -6.36 3.52 13.58
C LYS A 73 -7.47 2.54 13.95
N VAL A 74 -7.93 2.61 15.19
CA VAL A 74 -9.14 1.89 15.58
C VAL A 74 -10.34 2.50 14.87
N THR A 75 -11.11 1.68 14.19
CA THR A 75 -12.30 2.06 13.45
C THR A 75 -13.50 1.23 13.90
N TYR A 76 -14.67 1.64 13.48
CA TYR A 76 -15.91 0.92 13.75
C TYR A 76 -16.62 0.67 12.43
N ASP A 77 -17.00 -0.58 12.23
CA ASP A 77 -17.74 -1.02 11.05
C ASP A 77 -19.17 -1.37 11.43
N ILE A 78 -20.13 -1.08 10.57
CA ILE A 78 -21.49 -1.59 10.70
C ILE A 78 -21.54 -2.96 10.05
N ILE A 79 -21.91 -3.96 10.80
CA ILE A 79 -22.14 -5.32 10.28
C ILE A 79 -23.61 -5.70 10.35
N ILE A 80 -24.08 -6.46 9.36
CA ILE A 80 -25.39 -7.09 9.35
C ILE A 80 -25.20 -8.57 9.66
N ASN A 81 -25.55 -8.95 10.87
CA ASN A 81 -25.48 -10.33 11.34
C ASN A 81 -26.79 -11.07 11.05
N VAL A 82 -26.76 -11.95 10.07
CA VAL A 82 -27.94 -12.70 9.60
C VAL A 82 -28.52 -13.60 10.70
N ALA A 83 -27.72 -14.03 11.69
CA ALA A 83 -28.18 -14.84 12.81
C ALA A 83 -29.25 -14.13 13.67
N TYR A 84 -29.13 -12.81 13.79
CA TYR A 84 -30.04 -11.98 14.58
C TYR A 84 -31.05 -11.19 13.74
N LEU A 85 -31.03 -11.36 12.40
CA LEU A 85 -31.90 -10.63 11.46
C LEU A 85 -33.01 -11.55 10.93
N PRO A 86 -34.23 -11.51 11.48
CA PRO A 86 -35.34 -12.33 11.00
C PRO A 86 -35.65 -12.07 9.54
N SER A 87 -35.87 -13.12 8.75
CA SER A 87 -36.09 -13.00 7.30
C SER A 87 -37.27 -12.07 6.95
N SER A 88 -38.33 -12.07 7.78
CA SER A 88 -39.51 -11.21 7.59
C SER A 88 -39.26 -9.73 7.88
N GLN A 89 -38.22 -9.39 8.63
CA GLN A 89 -37.88 -8.02 9.00
C GLN A 89 -36.70 -7.45 8.20
N ARG A 90 -36.07 -8.29 7.36
CA ARG A 90 -34.79 -7.97 6.71
C ARG A 90 -34.83 -6.70 5.90
N ASN A 91 -35.79 -6.54 5.02
CA ASN A 91 -35.92 -5.33 4.18
C ASN A 91 -36.19 -4.08 5.02
N GLY A 92 -37.06 -4.17 6.04
CA GLY A 92 -37.37 -3.03 6.91
C GLY A 92 -36.20 -2.60 7.81
N VAL A 93 -35.35 -3.53 8.26
CA VAL A 93 -34.13 -3.19 9.00
C VAL A 93 -33.11 -2.51 8.06
N ILE A 94 -32.92 -3.05 6.85
CA ILE A 94 -32.01 -2.45 5.85
C ILE A 94 -32.51 -1.05 5.45
N GLU A 95 -33.82 -0.85 5.29
CA GLU A 95 -34.38 0.47 5.05
C GLU A 95 -34.04 1.47 6.16
N LYS A 96 -34.21 1.08 7.42
CA LYS A 96 -33.91 1.93 8.58
C LYS A 96 -32.44 2.33 8.66
N ILE A 97 -31.52 1.38 8.45
CA ILE A 97 -30.09 1.68 8.51
C ILE A 97 -29.67 2.56 7.33
N ILE A 98 -30.22 2.35 6.11
CA ILE A 98 -29.99 3.23 4.95
C ILE A 98 -30.48 4.65 5.24
N ALA A 99 -31.69 4.81 5.79
CA ALA A 99 -32.23 6.12 6.16
C ALA A 99 -31.35 6.84 7.18
N LEU A 100 -30.83 6.13 8.18
CA LEU A 100 -29.91 6.69 9.18
C LEU A 100 -28.59 7.14 8.52
N MET A 101 -28.01 6.32 7.64
CA MET A 101 -26.78 6.66 6.90
C MET A 101 -26.96 7.91 6.04
N GLU A 102 -28.07 8.00 5.31
CA GLU A 102 -28.40 9.19 4.51
C GLU A 102 -28.60 10.45 5.34
N GLN A 103 -29.26 10.32 6.50
CA GLN A 103 -29.42 11.43 7.43
C GLN A 103 -28.08 11.97 7.95
N GLU A 104 -27.12 11.08 8.17
CA GLU A 104 -25.78 11.42 8.66
C GLU A 104 -24.78 11.71 7.52
N GLY A 105 -25.23 11.67 6.26
CA GLY A 105 -24.37 11.92 5.10
C GLY A 105 -23.26 10.88 4.94
N GLN A 106 -23.48 9.65 5.41
CA GLN A 106 -22.51 8.55 5.36
C GLN A 106 -22.84 7.59 4.23
N GLU A 107 -21.80 6.99 3.66
CA GLU A 107 -21.92 6.00 2.59
C GLU A 107 -21.90 4.58 3.13
N TRP A 108 -22.41 3.62 2.36
CA TRP A 108 -22.33 2.19 2.64
C TRP A 108 -21.86 1.42 1.41
N ILE A 109 -21.50 0.16 1.60
CA ILE A 109 -21.01 -0.71 0.52
C ILE A 109 -22.17 -1.07 -0.40
N ASP A 110 -22.16 -0.56 -1.64
CA ASP A 110 -23.11 -0.87 -2.70
C ASP A 110 -22.37 -1.08 -4.02
N ASN A 111 -22.08 -2.34 -4.35
CA ASN A 111 -21.40 -2.73 -5.59
C ASN A 111 -22.38 -3.34 -6.61
N LEU A 112 -23.69 -3.09 -6.49
CA LEU A 112 -24.65 -3.52 -7.49
C LEU A 112 -24.44 -2.72 -8.79
N PRO A 113 -24.01 -3.33 -9.92
CA PRO A 113 -23.61 -2.61 -11.12
C PRO A 113 -24.81 -2.14 -11.96
N ILE A 114 -25.77 -1.48 -11.28
CA ILE A 114 -26.96 -0.88 -11.88
C ILE A 114 -27.17 0.53 -11.29
N SER A 115 -27.58 1.49 -12.12
CA SER A 115 -27.88 2.87 -11.71
C SER A 115 -28.90 2.96 -10.57
N TYR A 116 -28.86 4.06 -9.79
CA TYR A 116 -29.79 4.28 -8.67
C TYR A 116 -31.21 4.71 -9.11
N THR A 117 -31.36 5.20 -10.33
CA THR A 117 -32.62 5.77 -10.83
C THR A 117 -33.07 5.11 -12.14
N GLU A 118 -34.36 5.07 -12.36
CA GLU A 118 -34.95 4.64 -13.63
C GLU A 118 -34.77 5.71 -14.73
N PRO A 119 -34.58 5.30 -15.99
CA PRO A 119 -34.42 3.92 -16.45
C PRO A 119 -33.10 3.31 -15.98
N PHE A 120 -33.17 2.09 -15.46
CA PHE A 120 -31.98 1.41 -14.96
C PHE A 120 -30.99 1.08 -16.08
N THR A 121 -29.71 1.38 -15.87
CA THR A 121 -28.60 1.10 -16.79
C THR A 121 -27.51 0.34 -16.07
N PHE A 122 -26.76 -0.51 -16.78
CA PHE A 122 -25.57 -1.12 -16.23
C PHE A 122 -24.44 -0.10 -16.08
N SER A 123 -23.57 -0.32 -15.09
CA SER A 123 -22.30 0.40 -14.98
C SER A 123 -21.43 0.18 -16.23
N THR A 124 -20.63 1.19 -16.57
CA THR A 124 -19.71 1.20 -17.71
C THR A 124 -18.24 1.14 -17.27
N ASP A 125 -17.96 0.85 -16.00
CA ASP A 125 -16.62 0.78 -15.46
C ASP A 125 -15.80 -0.36 -16.09
N GLU A 126 -14.47 -0.26 -16.07
CA GLU A 126 -13.55 -1.24 -16.70
C GLU A 126 -13.79 -2.69 -16.28
N ASN A 127 -14.28 -2.93 -15.06
CA ASN A 127 -14.59 -4.26 -14.53
C ASN A 127 -16.08 -4.62 -14.58
N ALA A 128 -16.91 -3.80 -15.23
CA ALA A 128 -18.37 -3.95 -15.23
C ALA A 128 -18.83 -5.30 -15.80
N GLU A 129 -18.20 -5.82 -16.84
CA GLU A 129 -18.64 -7.07 -17.49
C GLU A 129 -18.64 -8.28 -16.56
N SER A 130 -17.62 -8.44 -15.72
CA SER A 130 -17.55 -9.55 -14.77
C SER A 130 -18.58 -9.40 -13.65
N SER A 131 -18.77 -8.18 -13.15
CA SER A 131 -19.76 -7.83 -12.14
C SER A 131 -21.19 -8.03 -12.66
N ILE A 132 -21.46 -7.64 -13.90
CA ILE A 132 -22.76 -7.83 -14.57
C ILE A 132 -23.05 -9.32 -14.79
N ARG A 133 -22.07 -10.12 -15.21
CA ARG A 133 -22.25 -11.58 -15.33
C ARG A 133 -22.61 -12.23 -13.99
N ASN A 134 -21.91 -11.85 -12.93
CA ASN A 134 -22.21 -12.36 -11.59
C ASN A 134 -23.60 -11.92 -11.11
N LEU A 135 -23.97 -10.65 -11.36
CA LEU A 135 -25.29 -10.13 -11.06
C LEU A 135 -26.38 -10.94 -11.77
N LYS A 136 -26.27 -11.17 -13.08
CA LYS A 136 -27.24 -11.95 -13.86
C LYS A 136 -27.40 -13.38 -13.34
N ARG A 137 -26.30 -14.00 -12.88
CA ARG A 137 -26.33 -15.32 -12.22
C ARG A 137 -27.11 -15.26 -10.89
N ILE A 138 -26.85 -14.26 -10.05
CA ILE A 138 -27.53 -14.07 -8.77
C ILE A 138 -29.01 -13.73 -8.98
N ALA A 139 -29.35 -12.92 -9.97
CA ALA A 139 -30.72 -12.51 -10.26
C ALA A 139 -31.62 -13.63 -10.80
N GLY A 140 -31.08 -14.81 -11.12
CA GLY A 140 -31.86 -15.96 -11.57
C GLY A 140 -31.29 -16.66 -12.82
N ASN A 141 -29.98 -16.66 -12.99
CA ASN A 141 -29.27 -17.21 -14.16
C ASN A 141 -29.74 -16.59 -15.50
N LEU A 142 -29.87 -15.28 -15.53
CA LEU A 142 -30.31 -14.54 -16.72
C LEU A 142 -29.30 -14.65 -17.87
N THR A 143 -29.78 -14.53 -19.09
CA THR A 143 -28.96 -14.61 -20.31
C THR A 143 -28.07 -13.37 -20.47
N ALA A 144 -27.02 -13.47 -21.28
CA ALA A 144 -26.04 -12.40 -21.47
C ALA A 144 -26.65 -11.13 -22.09
N ASP A 145 -27.70 -11.26 -22.89
CA ASP A 145 -28.41 -10.19 -23.58
C ASP A 145 -29.52 -9.51 -22.75
N THR A 146 -29.83 -10.03 -21.54
CA THR A 146 -30.80 -9.40 -20.64
C THR A 146 -30.35 -7.98 -20.24
N ASN A 147 -31.22 -6.99 -20.44
CA ASN A 147 -30.93 -5.59 -20.12
C ASN A 147 -30.98 -5.29 -18.60
N ALA A 148 -30.53 -4.10 -18.20
CA ALA A 148 -30.46 -3.70 -16.80
C ALA A 148 -31.84 -3.55 -16.15
N GLN A 149 -32.84 -3.04 -16.88
CA GLN A 149 -34.21 -2.88 -16.39
C GLN A 149 -34.81 -4.23 -15.98
N THR A 150 -34.77 -5.21 -16.88
CA THR A 150 -35.28 -6.57 -16.60
C THR A 150 -34.49 -7.26 -15.50
N THR A 151 -33.15 -7.07 -15.45
CA THR A 151 -32.30 -7.64 -14.40
C THR A 151 -32.68 -7.06 -13.03
N MET A 152 -32.94 -5.75 -12.95
CA MET A 152 -33.36 -5.10 -11.72
C MET A 152 -34.74 -5.56 -11.26
N GLU A 153 -35.71 -5.70 -12.18
CA GLU A 153 -37.04 -6.20 -11.88
C GLU A 153 -37.00 -7.62 -11.29
N GLN A 154 -36.19 -8.51 -11.86
CA GLN A 154 -35.97 -9.86 -11.31
C GLN A 154 -35.36 -9.84 -9.89
N LEU A 155 -34.43 -8.92 -9.62
CA LEU A 155 -33.88 -8.74 -8.27
C LEU A 155 -34.92 -8.21 -7.28
N LEU A 156 -35.72 -7.23 -7.71
CA LEU A 156 -36.78 -6.68 -6.87
C LEU A 156 -37.84 -7.75 -6.52
N GLU A 157 -38.20 -8.60 -7.47
CA GLU A 157 -39.09 -9.73 -7.24
C GLU A 157 -38.45 -10.75 -6.29
N LYS A 158 -37.19 -11.13 -6.54
CA LYS A 158 -36.42 -12.08 -5.70
C LYS A 158 -36.33 -11.64 -4.23
N TYR A 159 -36.22 -10.33 -4.00
CA TYR A 159 -36.03 -9.78 -2.65
C TYR A 159 -37.30 -9.22 -2.03
N ASP A 160 -38.49 -9.49 -2.62
CA ASP A 160 -39.80 -9.01 -2.15
C ASP A 160 -39.87 -7.46 -2.08
N LEU A 161 -39.33 -6.77 -3.08
CA LEU A 161 -39.27 -5.30 -3.18
C LEU A 161 -40.10 -4.74 -4.35
N HIS A 162 -40.74 -5.58 -5.14
CA HIS A 162 -41.42 -5.21 -6.36
C HIS A 162 -42.65 -4.29 -6.13
N GLU A 163 -43.29 -4.37 -4.94
CA GLU A 163 -44.43 -3.54 -4.55
C GLU A 163 -44.03 -2.17 -3.97
N MET A 164 -42.74 -1.91 -3.73
CA MET A 164 -42.27 -0.63 -3.18
C MET A 164 -42.47 0.51 -4.18
N ALA A 165 -43.21 1.55 -3.76
CA ALA A 165 -43.48 2.73 -4.60
C ALA A 165 -42.22 3.57 -4.84
N ASP A 166 -41.33 3.66 -3.86
CA ASP A 166 -40.02 4.33 -4.02
C ASP A 166 -39.01 3.37 -4.66
N ARG A 167 -38.88 3.44 -5.98
CA ARG A 167 -37.98 2.59 -6.78
C ARG A 167 -36.50 2.84 -6.47
N ARG A 168 -36.16 4.06 -6.09
CA ARG A 168 -34.78 4.39 -5.69
C ARG A 168 -34.42 3.73 -4.37
N LEU A 169 -35.31 3.78 -3.38
CA LEU A 169 -35.11 3.09 -2.11
C LEU A 169 -35.09 1.56 -2.31
N ALA A 170 -36.03 1.02 -3.12
CA ALA A 170 -36.05 -0.40 -3.46
C ALA A 170 -34.72 -0.85 -4.09
N ARG A 171 -34.12 -0.04 -4.99
CA ARG A 171 -32.79 -0.29 -5.58
C ARG A 171 -31.69 -0.32 -4.51
N LYS A 172 -31.68 0.61 -3.54
CA LYS A 172 -30.69 0.64 -2.46
C LYS A 172 -30.77 -0.61 -1.58
N ILE A 173 -31.98 -0.99 -1.18
CA ILE A 173 -32.21 -2.21 -0.39
C ILE A 173 -31.77 -3.46 -1.17
N ALA A 174 -32.12 -3.52 -2.48
CA ALA A 174 -31.67 -4.60 -3.35
C ALA A 174 -30.14 -4.66 -3.49
N GLY A 175 -29.44 -3.52 -3.48
CA GLY A 175 -27.99 -3.44 -3.47
C GLY A 175 -27.38 -4.11 -2.24
N VAL A 176 -27.87 -3.81 -1.06
CA VAL A 176 -27.45 -4.44 0.19
C VAL A 176 -27.74 -5.96 0.18
N ARG A 177 -28.94 -6.35 -0.25
CA ARG A 177 -29.34 -7.78 -0.34
C ARG A 177 -28.47 -8.55 -1.34
N TYR A 178 -28.16 -7.93 -2.49
CA TYR A 178 -27.24 -8.48 -3.47
C TYR A 178 -25.84 -8.67 -2.90
N GLU A 179 -25.31 -7.68 -2.19
CA GLU A 179 -23.99 -7.77 -1.56
C GLU A 179 -23.95 -8.87 -0.48
N MET A 180 -24.97 -8.97 0.35
CA MET A 180 -25.10 -10.07 1.33
C MET A 180 -25.05 -11.44 0.65
N GLU A 181 -25.76 -11.63 -0.46
CA GLU A 181 -25.77 -12.89 -1.21
C GLU A 181 -24.43 -13.12 -1.93
N ARG A 182 -23.87 -12.09 -2.55
CA ARG A 182 -22.59 -12.14 -3.29
C ARG A 182 -21.43 -12.55 -2.38
N THR A 183 -21.41 -12.02 -1.16
CA THR A 183 -20.37 -12.31 -0.15
C THR A 183 -20.62 -13.59 0.63
N GLY A 184 -21.79 -14.24 0.45
CA GLY A 184 -22.15 -15.45 1.16
C GLY A 184 -22.46 -15.19 2.64
N ALA A 185 -23.00 -14.01 2.96
CA ALA A 185 -23.34 -13.65 4.34
C ALA A 185 -24.28 -14.65 4.98
N ASN A 186 -23.90 -15.14 6.15
CA ASN A 186 -24.64 -16.13 6.93
C ASN A 186 -24.45 -15.88 8.44
N SER A 187 -24.93 -16.81 9.29
CA SER A 187 -24.86 -16.67 10.74
C SER A 187 -23.44 -16.63 11.31
N THR A 188 -22.45 -17.09 10.58
CA THR A 188 -21.04 -17.16 11.00
C THR A 188 -20.13 -16.17 10.27
N THR A 189 -20.61 -15.66 9.15
CA THR A 189 -19.92 -14.66 8.34
C THR A 189 -20.86 -13.47 8.13
N PRO A 190 -20.88 -12.51 9.08
CA PRO A 190 -21.70 -11.31 8.96
C PRO A 190 -21.32 -10.50 7.72
N TYR A 191 -22.27 -9.75 7.19
CA TYR A 191 -22.01 -8.81 6.10
C TYR A 191 -21.54 -7.45 6.64
N THR A 192 -20.41 -6.95 6.18
CA THR A 192 -19.95 -5.58 6.47
C THR A 192 -20.74 -4.61 5.59
N PHE A 193 -21.62 -3.83 6.21
CA PHE A 193 -22.49 -2.87 5.53
C PHE A 193 -21.79 -1.53 5.27
N ALA A 194 -21.05 -1.01 6.27
CA ALA A 194 -20.25 0.21 6.15
C ALA A 194 -18.99 0.07 7.00
N LYS A 195 -17.91 0.76 6.59
CA LYS A 195 -16.61 0.74 7.25
C LYS A 195 -16.23 2.13 7.74
N ASP A 196 -15.37 2.17 8.78
CA ASP A 196 -14.78 3.39 9.35
C ASP A 196 -15.81 4.49 9.63
N ILE A 197 -16.90 4.10 10.31
CA ILE A 197 -17.97 5.05 10.67
C ILE A 197 -17.55 5.95 11.83
N PRO A 198 -17.99 7.22 11.87
CA PRO A 198 -17.70 8.13 12.96
C PRO A 198 -18.36 7.71 14.27
N MET A 199 -17.73 8.06 15.39
CA MET A 199 -18.21 7.66 16.73
C MET A 199 -19.62 8.17 17.03
N GLU A 200 -20.02 9.32 16.48
CA GLU A 200 -21.36 9.88 16.61
C GLU A 200 -22.42 8.94 16.04
N LEU A 201 -22.12 8.30 14.91
CA LEU A 201 -23.00 7.32 14.29
C LEU A 201 -23.03 6.00 15.07
N VAL A 202 -21.90 5.58 15.65
CA VAL A 202 -21.82 4.41 16.55
C VAL A 202 -22.82 4.57 17.70
N VAL A 203 -22.82 5.74 18.37
CA VAL A 203 -23.73 6.00 19.48
C VAL A 203 -25.20 5.93 19.03
N LYS A 204 -25.54 6.56 17.90
CA LYS A 204 -26.91 6.55 17.36
C LYS A 204 -27.38 5.13 17.02
N ILE A 205 -26.54 4.32 16.38
CA ILE A 205 -26.89 2.94 16.05
C ILE A 205 -27.13 2.13 17.32
N GLN A 206 -26.34 2.33 18.38
CA GLN A 206 -26.54 1.68 19.66
C GLN A 206 -27.85 2.09 20.33
N GLU A 207 -28.26 3.35 20.24
CA GLU A 207 -29.54 3.84 20.75
C GLU A 207 -30.74 3.19 20.02
N TYR A 208 -30.62 3.00 18.69
CA TYR A 208 -31.68 2.35 17.87
C TYR A 208 -31.56 0.83 17.75
N SER A 209 -30.64 0.19 18.49
CA SER A 209 -30.35 -1.25 18.36
C SER A 209 -31.58 -2.16 18.56
N PHE A 210 -32.54 -1.79 19.42
CA PHE A 210 -33.80 -2.54 19.61
C PHE A 210 -34.70 -2.54 18.38
N ASP A 211 -34.65 -1.48 17.56
CA ASP A 211 -35.47 -1.34 16.35
C ASP A 211 -34.79 -1.90 15.10
N MET A 212 -33.53 -2.27 15.19
CA MET A 212 -32.70 -2.78 14.08
C MET A 212 -32.01 -4.10 14.47
N PRO A 213 -32.78 -5.19 14.68
CA PRO A 213 -32.19 -6.49 15.04
C PRO A 213 -31.23 -6.96 13.96
N GLY A 214 -30.07 -7.48 14.36
CA GLY A 214 -29.02 -7.95 13.47
C GLY A 214 -28.06 -6.85 12.96
N ILE A 215 -28.28 -5.59 13.29
CA ILE A 215 -27.27 -4.54 13.09
C ILE A 215 -26.36 -4.50 14.32
N GLU A 216 -25.08 -4.65 14.11
CA GLU A 216 -24.05 -4.65 15.15
C GLU A 216 -22.89 -3.71 14.75
N ILE A 217 -22.20 -3.18 15.75
CA ILE A 217 -20.96 -2.44 15.58
C ILE A 217 -19.81 -3.38 15.86
N ALA A 218 -18.95 -3.57 14.86
CA ALA A 218 -17.70 -4.29 15.00
C ALA A 218 -16.53 -3.32 15.11
N GLN A 219 -15.69 -3.50 16.12
CA GLN A 219 -14.41 -2.80 16.16
C GLN A 219 -13.49 -3.40 15.09
N SER A 220 -12.88 -2.56 14.30
CA SER A 220 -11.97 -2.89 13.21
C SER A 220 -10.71 -2.04 13.30
N THR A 221 -9.78 -2.24 12.37
CA THR A 221 -8.59 -1.42 12.22
C THR A 221 -8.46 -0.96 10.77
N ALA A 222 -8.19 0.33 10.57
CA ALA A 222 -7.83 0.88 9.27
C ALA A 222 -6.35 1.27 9.26
N ARG A 223 -5.69 1.10 8.12
CA ARG A 223 -4.33 1.56 7.90
C ARG A 223 -4.32 3.08 7.81
N GLU A 224 -3.51 3.75 8.62
CA GLU A 224 -3.32 5.19 8.62
C GLU A 224 -1.88 5.52 8.23
N TYR A 225 -1.72 6.39 7.24
CA TYR A 225 -0.41 6.88 6.80
C TYR A 225 -0.18 8.27 7.37
N VAL A 226 0.71 8.34 8.37
CA VAL A 226 1.03 9.60 9.06
C VAL A 226 2.00 10.41 8.19
N ASP A 227 1.63 11.66 7.85
CA ASP A 227 2.38 12.48 6.89
C ASP A 227 2.60 11.73 5.56
N GLY A 228 1.51 11.26 4.94
CA GLY A 228 1.50 10.35 3.79
C GLY A 228 2.35 10.80 2.60
N GLN A 229 2.56 12.12 2.41
CA GLN A 229 3.45 12.66 1.39
C GLN A 229 4.92 12.28 1.62
N LEU A 230 5.36 12.21 2.88
CA LEU A 230 6.76 11.86 3.20
C LEU A 230 7.06 10.38 2.92
N GLY A 231 6.07 9.52 3.03
CA GLY A 231 6.20 8.08 2.81
C GLY A 231 5.95 7.61 1.38
N SER A 232 5.42 8.47 0.50
CA SER A 232 4.91 8.11 -0.84
C SER A 232 5.90 7.34 -1.71
N SER A 233 7.21 7.61 -1.59
CA SER A 233 8.27 7.02 -2.41
C SER A 233 8.76 5.64 -1.94
N PHE A 234 8.45 5.21 -0.69
CA PHE A 234 9.00 3.95 -0.15
C PHE A 234 8.02 3.13 0.70
N ILE A 235 7.04 3.74 1.38
CA ILE A 235 6.08 3.01 2.21
C ILE A 235 5.16 2.14 1.35
N GLY A 236 4.53 2.71 0.33
CA GLY A 236 3.55 2.02 -0.48
C GLY A 236 2.14 2.00 0.14
N ILE A 237 1.26 1.21 -0.47
CA ILE A 237 -0.16 1.11 -0.07
C ILE A 237 -0.59 -0.34 0.12
N THR A 238 -1.67 -0.54 0.88
CA THR A 238 -2.37 -1.84 0.99
C THR A 238 -3.64 -1.83 0.14
N GLY A 239 -3.99 -2.95 -0.45
CA GLY A 239 -5.22 -3.11 -1.24
C GLY A 239 -5.78 -4.53 -1.15
N LEU A 240 -7.03 -4.72 -1.59
CA LEU A 240 -7.62 -6.07 -1.67
C LEU A 240 -6.79 -6.96 -2.59
N ILE A 241 -6.63 -8.22 -2.18
CA ILE A 241 -5.95 -9.22 -3.00
C ILE A 241 -6.73 -9.44 -4.31
N ASN A 242 -6.05 -9.44 -5.44
CA ASN A 242 -6.67 -9.76 -6.72
C ASN A 242 -6.49 -11.25 -7.06
N ALA A 243 -7.11 -11.71 -8.15
CA ALA A 243 -7.10 -13.12 -8.54
C ALA A 243 -5.69 -13.66 -8.82
N GLU A 244 -4.83 -12.87 -9.48
CA GLU A 244 -3.46 -13.28 -9.80
C GLU A 244 -2.58 -13.34 -8.54
N GLU A 245 -2.72 -12.39 -7.65
CA GLU A 245 -2.00 -12.36 -6.37
C GLU A 245 -2.43 -13.53 -5.49
N TYR A 246 -3.75 -13.83 -5.45
CA TYR A 246 -4.28 -14.94 -4.67
C TYR A 246 -3.76 -16.31 -5.14
N GLU A 247 -3.49 -16.47 -6.44
CA GLU A 247 -2.87 -17.71 -6.95
C GLU A 247 -1.38 -17.86 -6.58
N ARG A 248 -0.72 -16.77 -6.16
CA ARG A 248 0.72 -16.76 -5.81
C ARG A 248 0.98 -16.85 -4.31
N VAL A 249 -0.03 -16.60 -3.47
CA VAL A 249 0.12 -16.64 -2.00
C VAL A 249 -0.29 -17.99 -1.43
N ASP A 250 0.17 -18.28 -0.22
CA ASP A 250 -0.26 -19.46 0.53
C ASP A 250 -1.73 -19.32 0.97
N LYS A 251 -2.61 -20.09 0.35
CA LYS A 251 -4.06 -20.09 0.61
C LYS A 251 -4.44 -20.56 2.03
N SER A 252 -3.51 -21.11 2.80
CA SER A 252 -3.70 -21.40 4.23
C SER A 252 -3.56 -20.15 5.11
N LEU A 253 -2.81 -19.16 4.62
CA LEU A 253 -2.53 -17.90 5.33
C LEU A 253 -3.38 -16.73 4.83
N TYR A 254 -3.90 -16.79 3.61
CA TYR A 254 -4.62 -15.70 2.96
C TYR A 254 -6.03 -16.10 2.55
N LEU A 255 -6.98 -15.20 2.77
CA LEU A 255 -8.32 -15.25 2.21
C LEU A 255 -8.40 -14.33 0.99
N TYR A 256 -9.33 -14.59 0.08
CA TYR A 256 -9.57 -13.74 -1.08
C TYR A 256 -10.06 -12.31 -0.72
N SER A 257 -10.60 -12.15 0.48
CA SER A 257 -11.04 -10.86 1.04
C SER A 257 -9.94 -10.06 1.73
N ASP A 258 -8.72 -10.61 1.83
CA ASP A 258 -7.63 -9.95 2.55
C ASP A 258 -7.11 -8.71 1.83
N ARG A 259 -6.54 -7.82 2.63
CA ARG A 259 -5.71 -6.73 2.13
C ARG A 259 -4.25 -7.12 2.25
N ILE A 260 -3.49 -6.85 1.18
CA ILE A 260 -2.04 -7.09 1.12
C ILE A 260 -1.32 -5.82 0.70
N GLY A 261 -0.03 -5.74 0.91
CA GLY A 261 0.82 -4.69 0.36
C GLY A 261 0.88 -4.76 -1.17
N LYS A 262 0.64 -3.64 -1.85
CA LYS A 262 0.61 -3.56 -3.32
C LYS A 262 1.94 -3.14 -3.92
N ASN A 263 2.65 -2.27 -3.24
CA ASN A 263 3.96 -1.75 -3.64
C ASN A 263 4.76 -1.30 -2.41
N GLY A 264 5.97 -0.80 -2.63
CA GLY A 264 6.83 -0.27 -1.58
C GLY A 264 7.12 -1.28 -0.46
N LEU A 265 7.39 -0.78 0.75
CA LEU A 265 7.64 -1.59 1.95
C LEU A 265 6.40 -2.36 2.40
N GLU A 266 5.18 -1.84 2.17
CA GLU A 266 3.95 -2.60 2.43
C GLU A 266 3.97 -3.97 1.74
N LYS A 267 4.46 -4.03 0.49
CA LYS A 267 4.61 -5.27 -0.28
C LYS A 267 5.87 -6.05 0.11
N ALA A 268 7.00 -5.37 0.20
CA ALA A 268 8.29 -6.01 0.45
C ALA A 268 8.35 -6.68 1.84
N ALA A 269 7.75 -6.05 2.85
CA ALA A 269 7.68 -6.55 4.22
C ALA A 269 6.34 -7.24 4.57
N GLU A 270 5.55 -7.67 3.57
CA GLU A 270 4.23 -8.28 3.78
C GLU A 270 4.26 -9.41 4.81
N SER A 271 5.22 -10.32 4.73
CA SER A 271 5.35 -11.45 5.65
C SER A 271 5.63 -11.04 7.11
N LEU A 272 6.24 -9.87 7.31
CA LEU A 272 6.54 -9.30 8.63
C LEU A 272 5.33 -8.53 9.19
N LEU A 273 4.64 -7.81 8.32
CA LEU A 273 3.57 -6.88 8.67
C LEU A 273 2.20 -7.55 8.85
N LYS A 274 1.96 -8.71 8.25
CA LYS A 274 0.63 -9.33 8.17
C LYS A 274 0.06 -9.78 9.52
N GLY A 275 0.86 -10.26 10.46
CA GLY A 275 0.42 -10.88 11.71
C GLY A 275 -0.19 -12.29 11.53
N THR A 276 -0.70 -12.85 12.62
CA THR A 276 -1.30 -14.18 12.66
C THR A 276 -2.75 -14.09 13.08
N ARG A 277 -3.65 -14.73 12.32
CA ARG A 277 -5.08 -14.77 12.63
C ARG A 277 -5.36 -15.50 13.91
N GLY A 278 -6.34 -14.97 14.64
CA GLY A 278 -6.97 -15.67 15.76
C GLY A 278 -8.17 -16.51 15.33
N THR A 279 -8.71 -17.26 16.29
CA THR A 279 -9.90 -18.09 16.12
C THR A 279 -10.94 -17.72 17.18
N ARG A 280 -12.18 -17.52 16.74
CA ARG A 280 -13.37 -17.35 17.59
C ARG A 280 -14.31 -18.53 17.35
N GLU A 281 -14.77 -19.17 18.40
CA GLU A 281 -15.80 -20.19 18.31
C GLU A 281 -17.17 -19.58 18.63
N ILE A 282 -18.12 -19.82 17.72
CA ILE A 282 -19.51 -19.35 17.81
C ILE A 282 -20.40 -20.58 17.87
N LEU A 283 -21.08 -20.74 18.99
CA LEU A 283 -22.10 -21.79 19.19
C LEU A 283 -23.48 -21.25 18.81
N VAL A 284 -24.16 -21.89 17.87
CA VAL A 284 -25.50 -21.50 17.44
C VAL A 284 -26.49 -22.63 17.71
N ASP A 285 -27.74 -22.29 18.00
CA ASP A 285 -28.83 -23.25 18.14
C ASP A 285 -29.33 -23.78 16.78
N ALA A 286 -30.26 -24.71 16.77
CA ALA A 286 -30.85 -25.28 15.56
C ALA A 286 -31.64 -24.25 14.71
N LYS A 287 -31.93 -23.07 15.25
CA LYS A 287 -32.60 -21.95 14.55
C LYS A 287 -31.60 -20.91 14.01
N GLY A 288 -30.30 -21.11 14.27
CA GLY A 288 -29.25 -20.20 13.87
C GLY A 288 -28.96 -19.03 14.83
N ASN A 289 -29.57 -19.03 16.06
CA ASN A 289 -29.28 -18.01 17.05
C ASN A 289 -27.95 -18.29 17.75
N VAL A 290 -27.12 -17.26 17.97
CA VAL A 290 -25.85 -17.39 18.67
C VAL A 290 -26.10 -17.60 20.18
N LEU A 291 -25.65 -18.73 20.70
CA LEU A 291 -25.73 -19.10 22.12
C LEU A 291 -24.51 -18.63 22.90
N SER A 292 -23.32 -18.70 22.27
CA SER A 292 -22.08 -18.18 22.84
C SER A 292 -21.09 -17.82 21.75
N SER A 293 -20.20 -16.87 22.05
CA SER A 293 -19.09 -16.48 21.19
C SER A 293 -17.84 -16.26 22.05
N THR A 294 -16.81 -17.07 21.82
CA THR A 294 -15.59 -17.07 22.64
C THR A 294 -14.36 -17.05 21.73
N VAL A 295 -13.43 -16.15 21.99
CA VAL A 295 -12.10 -16.16 21.32
C VAL A 295 -11.28 -17.29 21.95
N THR A 296 -10.99 -18.32 21.17
CA THR A 296 -10.21 -19.49 21.60
C THR A 296 -8.71 -19.28 21.35
N GLU A 297 -8.38 -18.55 20.28
CA GLU A 297 -7.02 -18.15 19.94
C GLU A 297 -7.04 -16.66 19.63
N PRO A 298 -6.33 -15.81 20.37
CA PRO A 298 -6.24 -14.38 20.06
C PRO A 298 -5.46 -14.15 18.77
N ALA A 299 -5.85 -13.15 17.98
CA ALA A 299 -5.06 -12.71 16.86
C ALA A 299 -3.77 -12.04 17.34
N ILE A 300 -2.65 -12.31 16.67
CA ILE A 300 -1.35 -11.71 16.98
C ILE A 300 -1.05 -10.65 15.92
N PRO A 301 -0.90 -9.37 16.30
CA PRO A 301 -0.55 -8.30 15.36
C PRO A 301 0.75 -8.60 14.62
N GLY A 302 0.91 -8.01 13.43
CA GLY A 302 2.15 -8.06 12.67
C GLY A 302 3.28 -7.33 13.37
N ASN A 303 4.51 -7.67 13.01
CA ASN A 303 5.72 -7.08 13.58
C ASN A 303 5.88 -5.62 13.12
N THR A 304 6.47 -4.80 13.97
CA THR A 304 6.80 -3.41 13.67
C THR A 304 8.11 -3.32 12.91
N VAL A 305 8.11 -2.63 11.78
CA VAL A 305 9.29 -2.37 10.96
C VAL A 305 9.83 -0.98 11.27
N ILE A 306 11.06 -0.92 11.79
CA ILE A 306 11.81 0.32 11.95
C ILE A 306 12.59 0.56 10.67
N THR A 307 12.30 1.67 9.98
CA THR A 307 13.00 2.01 8.73
C THR A 307 14.33 2.71 9.01
N THR A 308 15.18 2.77 8.00
CA THR A 308 16.44 3.55 8.02
C THR A 308 16.20 5.05 7.82
N ILE A 309 15.01 5.45 7.41
CA ILE A 309 14.66 6.82 7.06
C ILE A 309 14.69 7.73 8.31
N ASP A 310 15.31 8.89 8.15
CA ASP A 310 15.18 10.02 9.07
C ASP A 310 14.06 10.94 8.58
N LYS A 311 12.96 11.00 9.32
CA LYS A 311 11.76 11.75 8.92
C LYS A 311 12.00 13.24 8.75
N ASP A 312 12.93 13.84 9.52
CA ASP A 312 13.27 15.25 9.39
C ASP A 312 14.09 15.50 8.12
N LEU A 313 15.06 14.62 7.83
CA LEU A 313 15.84 14.68 6.60
C LEU A 313 14.96 14.44 5.37
N GLN A 314 14.04 13.48 5.43
CA GLN A 314 13.05 13.21 4.39
C GLN A 314 12.20 14.45 4.08
N ALA A 315 11.67 15.08 5.13
CA ALA A 315 10.89 16.31 5.01
C ALA A 315 11.71 17.48 4.47
N ALA A 316 12.97 17.58 4.87
CA ALA A 316 13.88 18.62 4.33
C ALA A 316 14.19 18.39 2.85
N ALA A 317 14.40 17.13 2.44
CA ALA A 317 14.66 16.76 1.05
C ALA A 317 13.44 17.09 0.16
N LEU A 318 12.24 16.72 0.57
CA LEU A 318 11.01 17.00 -0.19
C LEU A 318 10.78 18.52 -0.34
N ARG A 319 10.80 19.26 0.78
CA ARG A 319 10.67 20.73 0.74
C ARG A 319 11.79 21.40 -0.07
N GLY A 320 13.01 20.85 -0.04
CA GLY A 320 14.14 21.34 -0.84
C GLY A 320 13.89 21.18 -2.33
N LEU A 321 13.38 20.02 -2.78
CA LEU A 321 13.00 19.78 -4.17
C LEU A 321 11.91 20.74 -4.63
N GLU A 322 10.81 20.80 -3.89
CA GLU A 322 9.67 21.66 -4.20
C GLU A 322 10.11 23.13 -4.35
N LYS A 323 10.84 23.64 -3.36
CA LYS A 323 11.35 25.01 -3.36
C LYS A 323 12.29 25.29 -4.53
N GLN A 324 13.20 24.34 -4.82
CA GLN A 324 14.19 24.53 -5.89
C GLN A 324 13.52 24.49 -7.27
N ILE A 325 12.62 23.56 -7.52
CA ILE A 325 11.86 23.46 -8.77
C ILE A 325 11.04 24.74 -8.99
N ALA A 326 10.29 25.17 -7.98
CA ALA A 326 9.53 26.41 -8.04
C ALA A 326 10.44 27.64 -8.29
N HIS A 327 11.63 27.68 -7.68
CA HIS A 327 12.60 28.74 -7.92
C HIS A 327 13.08 28.73 -9.38
N MET A 328 13.44 27.57 -9.94
CA MET A 328 13.90 27.44 -11.32
C MET A 328 12.82 27.89 -12.31
N GLN A 329 11.58 27.42 -12.14
CA GLN A 329 10.45 27.80 -12.98
C GLN A 329 10.16 29.31 -12.97
N ASN A 330 10.40 29.99 -11.85
CA ASN A 330 10.11 31.42 -11.70
C ASN A 330 11.27 32.34 -12.10
N THR A 331 12.51 31.85 -12.15
CA THR A 331 13.71 32.71 -12.28
C THR A 331 14.65 32.35 -13.42
N MET A 332 14.53 31.13 -13.98
CA MET A 332 15.41 30.67 -15.05
C MET A 332 14.72 30.71 -16.41
N ALA A 333 15.49 30.90 -17.48
CA ALA A 333 14.99 30.72 -18.82
C ALA A 333 14.67 29.23 -19.10
N GLU A 334 13.83 28.98 -20.09
CA GLU A 334 13.41 27.61 -20.45
C GLU A 334 14.63 26.72 -20.73
N ASP A 335 15.61 27.20 -21.50
CA ASP A 335 16.83 26.47 -21.83
C ASP A 335 17.82 26.29 -20.65
N ASP A 336 17.64 27.06 -19.57
CA ASP A 336 18.51 27.04 -18.39
C ASP A 336 17.87 26.27 -17.19
N GLY A 337 16.72 25.63 -17.40
CA GLY A 337 16.03 24.84 -16.37
C GLY A 337 14.68 25.38 -15.93
N GLY A 338 14.18 26.48 -16.58
CA GLY A 338 12.83 27.03 -16.29
C GLY A 338 11.68 26.07 -16.60
N LEU A 339 11.93 24.97 -17.34
CA LEU A 339 10.98 23.91 -17.61
C LEU A 339 11.09 22.73 -16.61
N ALA A 340 11.94 22.83 -15.57
CA ALA A 340 12.04 21.78 -14.58
C ALA A 340 10.71 21.61 -13.82
N ASP A 341 10.12 20.43 -13.87
CA ASP A 341 8.81 20.10 -13.28
C ASP A 341 8.87 18.95 -12.29
N ALA A 342 9.97 18.19 -12.27
CA ALA A 342 10.12 17.02 -11.46
C ALA A 342 11.56 16.82 -10.96
N GLY A 343 11.72 16.03 -9.89
CA GLY A 343 13.03 15.71 -9.35
C GLY A 343 13.01 14.58 -8.33
N ALA A 344 14.21 14.13 -7.94
CA ALA A 344 14.41 13.14 -6.90
C ALA A 344 15.64 13.46 -6.05
N VAL A 345 15.59 13.12 -4.77
CA VAL A 345 16.71 13.16 -3.82
C VAL A 345 16.85 11.81 -3.14
N VAL A 346 18.07 11.27 -3.12
CA VAL A 346 18.41 10.06 -2.35
C VAL A 346 19.61 10.36 -1.48
N ALA A 347 19.49 10.12 -0.16
CA ALA A 347 20.58 10.24 0.80
C ALA A 347 20.89 8.87 1.41
N VAL A 348 22.18 8.49 1.34
CA VAL A 348 22.66 7.17 1.77
C VAL A 348 23.77 7.33 2.80
N ASP A 349 23.75 6.54 3.86
CA ASP A 349 24.90 6.37 4.73
C ASP A 349 25.96 5.52 4.01
N VAL A 350 27.14 6.09 3.79
CA VAL A 350 28.19 5.47 2.97
C VAL A 350 28.82 4.24 3.62
N LYS A 351 28.67 4.07 4.95
CA LYS A 351 29.27 2.96 5.71
C LYS A 351 28.33 1.79 5.88
N THR A 352 27.04 2.08 6.02
CA THR A 352 26.03 1.06 6.32
C THR A 352 25.18 0.67 5.12
N GLY A 353 25.02 1.55 4.14
CA GLY A 353 24.06 1.39 3.03
C GLY A 353 22.61 1.76 3.42
N GLU A 354 22.40 2.30 4.62
CA GLU A 354 21.08 2.79 5.05
C GLU A 354 20.62 3.95 4.16
N ILE A 355 19.39 3.87 3.66
CA ILE A 355 18.73 5.00 3.00
C ILE A 355 18.19 5.94 4.08
N LEU A 356 18.75 7.12 4.18
CA LEU A 356 18.37 8.13 5.18
C LEU A 356 17.22 9.01 4.72
N ALA A 357 17.13 9.26 3.41
CA ALA A 357 16.02 9.96 2.76
C ALA A 357 15.87 9.51 1.31
N MET A 358 14.63 9.44 0.84
CA MET A 358 14.26 9.16 -0.54
C MET A 358 13.01 9.98 -0.89
N ALA A 359 13.18 11.10 -1.57
CA ALA A 359 12.11 12.02 -1.90
C ALA A 359 11.94 12.15 -3.42
N ASN A 360 10.69 12.19 -3.86
CA ASN A 360 10.31 12.47 -5.25
C ASN A 360 9.40 13.70 -5.30
N TYR A 361 9.53 14.48 -6.36
CA TYR A 361 8.62 15.58 -6.67
C TYR A 361 8.18 15.47 -8.16
N PRO A 362 6.90 15.67 -8.49
CA PRO A 362 5.80 15.84 -7.56
C PRO A 362 5.57 14.60 -6.69
N THR A 363 4.90 14.80 -5.58
CA THR A 363 4.52 13.74 -4.62
C THR A 363 3.00 13.64 -4.51
N PHE A 364 2.51 12.65 -3.79
CA PHE A 364 1.09 12.46 -3.46
C PHE A 364 0.95 12.03 -2.00
N ASP A 365 -0.24 12.17 -1.44
CA ASP A 365 -0.53 11.68 -0.09
C ASP A 365 -1.05 10.23 -0.13
N LEU A 366 -0.41 9.34 0.61
CA LEU A 366 -0.81 7.93 0.71
C LEU A 366 -2.22 7.78 1.32
N SER A 367 -2.63 8.70 2.20
CA SER A 367 -3.94 8.67 2.86
C SER A 367 -5.08 8.86 1.85
N ASP A 368 -4.83 9.67 0.81
CA ASP A 368 -5.82 10.03 -0.20
C ASP A 368 -5.66 9.23 -1.51
N TYR A 369 -4.77 8.24 -1.53
CA TYR A 369 -4.43 7.51 -2.75
C TYR A 369 -5.65 6.96 -3.49
N TYR A 370 -6.56 6.29 -2.78
CA TYR A 370 -7.72 5.66 -3.41
C TYR A 370 -8.78 6.66 -3.85
N SER A 371 -9.01 7.74 -3.10
CA SER A 371 -9.97 8.79 -3.44
C SER A 371 -9.52 9.62 -4.64
N ASN A 372 -8.20 9.84 -4.79
CA ASN A 372 -7.63 10.69 -5.82
C ASN A 372 -6.96 9.90 -6.96
N TYR A 373 -7.07 8.57 -6.97
CA TYR A 373 -6.35 7.72 -7.94
C TYR A 373 -6.64 8.08 -9.40
N SER A 374 -7.89 8.38 -9.73
CA SER A 374 -8.29 8.75 -11.10
C SER A 374 -7.62 10.04 -11.60
N GLU A 375 -7.35 10.99 -10.71
CA GLU A 375 -6.64 12.23 -11.02
C GLU A 375 -5.13 11.99 -11.08
N LEU A 376 -4.57 11.30 -10.07
CA LEU A 376 -3.15 10.98 -9.99
C LEU A 376 -2.65 10.14 -11.17
N ALA A 377 -3.48 9.21 -11.67
CA ALA A 377 -3.11 8.30 -12.76
C ALA A 377 -3.02 8.98 -14.13
N VAL A 378 -3.74 10.09 -14.34
CA VAL A 378 -3.75 10.83 -15.61
C VAL A 378 -2.94 12.13 -15.54
N ASP A 379 -2.39 12.48 -14.38
CA ASP A 379 -1.60 13.68 -14.19
C ASP A 379 -0.33 13.64 -15.08
N PRO A 380 -0.15 14.60 -16.00
CA PRO A 380 1.02 14.65 -16.88
C PRO A 380 2.36 14.67 -16.13
N MET A 381 2.38 15.18 -14.89
CA MET A 381 3.56 15.23 -14.05
C MET A 381 3.88 13.87 -13.37
N GLN A 382 3.02 12.88 -13.51
CA GLN A 382 3.20 11.50 -13.04
C GLN A 382 3.66 11.40 -11.57
N PRO A 383 2.86 11.89 -10.60
CA PRO A 383 3.22 11.85 -9.18
C PRO A 383 3.38 10.43 -8.64
N LEU A 384 2.70 9.44 -9.24
CA LEU A 384 2.80 8.02 -8.85
C LEU A 384 4.11 7.35 -9.31
N PHE A 385 4.85 7.95 -10.24
CA PHE A 385 6.10 7.39 -10.74
C PHE A 385 7.26 7.63 -9.77
N ASN A 386 7.84 6.55 -9.24
CA ASN A 386 8.97 6.62 -8.32
C ASN A 386 10.27 6.95 -9.06
N ARG A 387 10.56 8.24 -9.19
CA ARG A 387 11.75 8.73 -9.89
C ARG A 387 13.05 8.29 -9.25
N SER A 388 13.08 8.11 -7.93
CA SER A 388 14.27 7.69 -7.21
C SER A 388 14.73 6.28 -7.57
N THR A 389 13.77 5.33 -7.75
CA THR A 389 14.08 3.91 -7.97
C THR A 389 13.79 3.41 -9.38
N GLN A 390 12.88 4.06 -10.12
CA GLN A 390 12.42 3.61 -11.44
C GLN A 390 12.83 4.55 -12.58
N GLY A 391 12.98 5.84 -12.31
CA GLY A 391 13.42 6.82 -13.31
C GLY A 391 14.89 6.62 -13.68
N THR A 392 15.19 6.45 -14.97
CA THR A 392 16.56 6.30 -15.46
C THR A 392 16.98 7.50 -16.28
N TYR A 393 18.08 8.13 -15.86
CA TYR A 393 18.56 9.40 -16.41
C TYR A 393 20.00 9.28 -16.90
N VAL A 394 20.36 10.09 -17.91
CA VAL A 394 21.72 10.17 -18.44
C VAL A 394 22.61 10.85 -17.38
N PRO A 395 23.66 10.17 -16.87
CA PRO A 395 24.46 10.69 -15.77
C PRO A 395 25.36 11.86 -16.17
N GLY A 396 25.82 11.92 -17.43
CA GLY A 396 26.77 12.92 -17.88
C GLY A 396 28.07 12.87 -17.08
N SER A 397 28.63 14.03 -16.77
CA SER A 397 29.96 14.16 -16.15
C SER A 397 30.12 13.50 -14.78
N ILE A 398 29.04 13.18 -14.06
CA ILE A 398 29.14 12.40 -12.80
C ILE A 398 29.55 10.94 -13.02
N PHE A 399 29.56 10.48 -14.29
CA PHE A 399 30.09 9.16 -14.68
C PHE A 399 31.63 9.13 -14.78
N LYS A 400 32.29 10.28 -15.01
CA LYS A 400 33.73 10.38 -15.24
C LYS A 400 34.63 9.77 -14.15
N PRO A 401 34.29 9.85 -12.85
CA PRO A 401 35.09 9.18 -11.82
C PRO A 401 35.19 7.67 -12.04
N SER A 402 34.15 6.98 -12.57
CA SER A 402 34.23 5.55 -12.87
C SER A 402 35.28 5.24 -13.94
N VAL A 403 35.37 6.08 -14.98
CA VAL A 403 36.37 5.95 -16.02
C VAL A 403 37.78 6.27 -15.50
N GLY A 404 37.88 7.21 -14.56
CA GLY A 404 39.15 7.51 -13.87
C GLY A 404 39.64 6.34 -13.02
N VAL A 405 38.74 5.72 -12.22
CA VAL A 405 39.04 4.51 -11.44
C VAL A 405 39.48 3.36 -12.35
N ALA A 406 38.69 3.09 -13.42
CA ALA A 406 39.05 2.08 -14.40
C ALA A 406 40.41 2.29 -15.05
N GLY A 407 40.67 3.55 -15.46
CA GLY A 407 41.93 3.93 -16.10
C GLY A 407 43.15 3.72 -15.20
N MET A 408 43.03 4.05 -13.92
CA MET A 408 44.09 3.83 -12.92
C MET A 408 44.25 2.32 -12.60
N ALA A 409 43.17 1.60 -12.43
CA ALA A 409 43.20 0.16 -12.08
C ALA A 409 43.80 -0.67 -13.23
N GLU A 410 43.51 -0.34 -14.47
CA GLU A 410 44.06 -1.02 -15.67
C GLU A 410 45.43 -0.49 -16.08
N GLY A 411 45.99 0.48 -15.36
CA GLY A 411 47.30 1.06 -15.67
C GLY A 411 47.35 1.90 -16.97
N ILE A 412 46.19 2.31 -17.49
CA ILE A 412 46.10 3.20 -18.65
C ILE A 412 46.54 4.63 -18.31
N ILE A 413 46.20 5.05 -17.09
CA ILE A 413 46.67 6.31 -16.50
C ILE A 413 47.21 6.05 -15.10
N ASP A 414 48.06 6.91 -14.64
CA ASP A 414 48.55 6.98 -13.27
C ASP A 414 48.39 8.40 -12.72
N ARG A 415 48.91 8.64 -11.53
CA ARG A 415 48.80 9.93 -10.84
C ARG A 415 49.47 11.09 -11.60
N ASP A 416 50.51 10.76 -12.36
CA ASP A 416 51.36 11.75 -13.06
C ASP A 416 51.03 11.83 -14.56
N SER A 417 50.09 11.04 -15.04
CA SER A 417 49.65 11.01 -16.43
C SER A 417 49.03 12.35 -16.84
N LEU A 418 49.46 12.89 -17.94
CA LEU A 418 49.05 14.20 -18.45
C LEU A 418 48.41 14.05 -19.84
N VAL A 419 47.26 14.68 -20.04
CA VAL A 419 46.57 14.77 -21.34
C VAL A 419 46.47 16.23 -21.76
N GLU A 420 46.73 16.50 -23.04
CA GLU A 420 46.64 17.84 -23.63
C GLU A 420 45.21 18.14 -24.07
N CYS A 421 44.58 19.13 -23.47
CA CYS A 421 43.25 19.59 -23.83
C CYS A 421 43.27 20.90 -24.60
N ASN A 422 43.21 20.82 -25.91
CA ASN A 422 43.13 21.96 -26.82
C ASN A 422 41.69 22.22 -27.33
N HIS A 423 40.68 21.98 -26.50
CA HIS A 423 39.26 22.17 -26.78
C HIS A 423 38.66 21.15 -27.76
N ILE A 424 39.40 20.72 -28.80
CA ILE A 424 38.94 19.77 -29.82
C ILE A 424 39.73 18.47 -29.70
N TYR A 425 39.03 17.33 -29.69
CA TYR A 425 39.64 16.01 -29.70
C TYR A 425 39.96 15.60 -31.15
N THR A 426 41.21 15.56 -31.51
CA THR A 426 41.70 15.45 -32.91
C THR A 426 42.22 14.05 -33.27
N ARG A 427 41.99 13.03 -32.42
CA ARG A 427 42.46 11.66 -32.69
C ARG A 427 41.85 11.06 -33.96
N PHE A 428 40.62 11.46 -34.28
CA PHE A 428 39.89 11.04 -35.48
C PHE A 428 39.69 12.22 -36.41
N THR A 429 39.67 11.96 -37.70
CA THR A 429 39.47 13.00 -38.74
C THR A 429 37.98 13.23 -39.03
N ASP A 430 37.19 12.22 -38.87
CA ASP A 430 35.74 12.15 -39.16
C ASP A 430 34.84 12.47 -37.99
N TYR A 431 35.36 12.37 -36.75
CA TYR A 431 34.63 12.70 -35.54
C TYR A 431 35.52 13.42 -34.53
N GLN A 432 35.28 14.71 -34.36
CA GLN A 432 36.08 15.59 -33.49
C GLN A 432 35.22 16.26 -32.40
N PRO A 433 34.84 15.55 -31.35
CA PRO A 433 34.04 16.10 -30.26
C PRO A 433 34.82 17.15 -29.46
N ARG A 434 34.07 18.06 -28.80
CA ARG A 434 34.66 19.22 -28.12
C ARG A 434 34.58 19.09 -26.61
N CYS A 435 35.55 19.70 -25.95
CA CYS A 435 35.50 20.02 -24.53
C CYS A 435 34.77 21.34 -24.30
N LEU A 436 34.34 21.60 -23.07
CA LEU A 436 33.72 22.87 -22.67
C LEU A 436 34.73 24.02 -22.63
N GLY A 437 36.04 23.74 -22.46
CA GLY A 437 37.10 24.71 -22.39
C GLY A 437 38.41 24.21 -22.99
N ASN A 438 39.40 25.12 -23.08
CA ASN A 438 40.78 24.80 -23.36
C ASN A 438 41.54 24.74 -22.02
N HIS A 439 41.90 23.53 -21.57
CA HIS A 439 42.48 23.32 -20.24
C HIS A 439 44.00 23.13 -20.25
N GLY A 440 44.61 23.03 -21.45
CA GLY A 440 46.03 22.76 -21.60
C GLY A 440 46.42 21.36 -21.14
N ARG A 441 47.61 21.24 -20.59
CA ARG A 441 48.15 19.97 -20.14
C ARG A 441 47.74 19.67 -18.68
N ILE A 442 46.89 18.67 -18.45
CA ILE A 442 46.22 18.41 -17.20
C ILE A 442 46.34 16.95 -16.77
N ASP A 443 46.36 16.74 -15.46
CA ASP A 443 46.26 15.43 -14.81
C ASP A 443 44.82 15.03 -14.49
N LEU A 444 44.61 13.81 -13.92
CA LEU A 444 43.28 13.30 -13.57
C LEU A 444 42.56 14.19 -12.54
N ASN A 445 43.28 14.70 -11.53
CA ASN A 445 42.67 15.51 -10.47
C ASN A 445 42.11 16.83 -11.06
N PHE A 446 42.91 17.50 -11.86
CA PHE A 446 42.46 18.73 -12.50
C PHE A 446 41.42 18.46 -13.59
N ALA A 447 41.50 17.33 -14.31
CA ALA A 447 40.49 16.93 -15.29
C ALA A 447 39.11 16.69 -14.64
N LEU A 448 39.03 16.10 -13.45
CA LEU A 448 37.80 15.99 -12.67
C LEU A 448 37.31 17.35 -12.19
N THR A 449 38.21 18.21 -11.69
CA THR A 449 37.87 19.55 -11.18
C THR A 449 37.21 20.43 -12.24
N VAL A 450 37.73 20.42 -13.48
CA VAL A 450 37.20 21.23 -14.60
C VAL A 450 36.26 20.43 -15.52
N SER A 451 35.96 19.21 -15.18
CA SER A 451 35.11 18.29 -15.96
C SER A 451 35.57 18.15 -17.42
N CYS A 452 36.88 17.96 -17.64
CA CYS A 452 37.46 17.92 -18.98
C CYS A 452 37.01 16.71 -19.79
N ASN A 453 36.30 16.91 -20.89
CA ASN A 453 35.86 15.82 -21.76
C ASN A 453 37.04 15.13 -22.45
N ILE A 454 38.06 15.90 -22.91
CA ILE A 454 39.16 15.34 -23.69
C ILE A 454 39.99 14.34 -22.87
N PHE A 455 40.22 14.62 -21.60
CA PHE A 455 40.89 13.67 -20.72
C PHE A 455 40.18 12.34 -20.69
N PHE A 456 38.86 12.37 -20.53
CA PHE A 456 38.02 11.14 -20.41
C PHE A 456 37.73 10.52 -21.76
N TYR A 457 37.73 11.27 -22.88
CA TYR A 457 37.71 10.67 -24.21
C TYR A 457 38.95 9.83 -24.46
N ASP A 458 40.13 10.38 -24.15
CA ASP A 458 41.39 9.66 -24.37
C ASP A 458 41.55 8.46 -23.47
N THR A 459 41.26 8.60 -22.16
CA THR A 459 41.29 7.52 -21.21
C THR A 459 40.27 6.43 -21.58
N GLY A 460 39.00 6.80 -21.90
CA GLY A 460 37.95 5.85 -22.25
C GLY A 460 38.23 5.13 -23.57
N TYR A 461 38.80 5.81 -24.57
CA TYR A 461 39.19 5.18 -25.83
C TYR A 461 40.27 4.10 -25.60
N LEU A 462 41.27 4.38 -24.76
CA LEU A 462 42.36 3.46 -24.43
C LEU A 462 41.87 2.25 -23.59
N LEU A 463 40.89 2.47 -22.69
CA LEU A 463 40.25 1.41 -21.92
C LEU A 463 39.41 0.47 -22.77
N GLY A 464 38.65 1.03 -23.72
CA GLY A 464 37.59 0.34 -24.44
C GLY A 464 36.29 0.21 -23.62
N ILE A 465 35.19 -0.04 -24.33
CA ILE A 465 33.85 0.02 -23.75
C ILE A 465 33.61 -1.09 -22.73
N ASP A 466 34.15 -2.30 -22.93
CA ASP A 466 33.95 -3.44 -22.05
C ASP A 466 34.49 -3.15 -20.64
N LYS A 467 35.71 -2.55 -20.56
CA LYS A 467 36.27 -2.17 -19.28
C LYS A 467 35.50 -1.04 -18.60
N ILE A 468 35.05 -0.05 -19.38
CA ILE A 468 34.21 1.05 -18.87
C ILE A 468 32.92 0.47 -18.26
N ALA A 469 32.24 -0.45 -18.96
CA ALA A 469 31.01 -1.07 -18.48
C ALA A 469 31.26 -1.96 -17.24
N ASP A 470 32.34 -2.73 -17.24
CA ASP A 470 32.71 -3.62 -16.12
C ASP A 470 32.97 -2.84 -14.82
N TYR A 471 33.78 -1.79 -14.87
CA TYR A 471 34.05 -0.95 -13.70
C TYR A 471 32.84 -0.13 -13.26
N ALA A 472 32.01 0.35 -14.20
CA ALA A 472 30.73 0.98 -13.88
C ALA A 472 29.82 0.04 -13.09
N ASN A 473 29.70 -1.22 -13.51
CA ASN A 473 28.93 -2.25 -12.82
C ASN A 473 29.51 -2.58 -11.44
N GLN A 474 30.83 -2.73 -11.32
CA GLN A 474 31.49 -2.96 -10.02
C GLN A 474 31.24 -1.83 -9.04
N LEU A 475 31.19 -0.60 -9.53
CA LEU A 475 30.88 0.59 -8.73
C LEU A 475 29.38 0.78 -8.42
N GLY A 476 28.48 -0.07 -8.99
CA GLY A 476 27.06 -0.08 -8.68
C GLY A 476 26.15 0.53 -9.76
N LEU A 477 26.67 0.92 -10.92
CA LEU A 477 25.89 1.43 -12.05
C LEU A 477 25.41 0.27 -12.94
N GLY A 478 24.13 0.23 -13.32
CA GLY A 478 23.57 -0.80 -14.20
C GLY A 478 23.34 -2.17 -13.52
N VAL A 479 23.42 -2.25 -12.21
CA VAL A 479 23.25 -3.48 -11.41
C VAL A 479 22.33 -3.23 -10.21
N PRO A 480 21.71 -4.29 -9.62
CA PRO A 480 20.85 -4.13 -8.46
C PRO A 480 21.57 -3.47 -7.28
N THR A 481 20.88 -2.57 -6.58
CA THR A 481 21.38 -1.97 -5.34
C THR A 481 21.14 -2.86 -4.13
N GLY A 482 20.17 -3.76 -4.23
CA GLY A 482 19.75 -4.69 -3.18
C GLY A 482 18.68 -4.14 -2.25
N ILE A 483 18.11 -2.97 -2.58
CA ILE A 483 16.99 -2.38 -1.83
C ILE A 483 15.75 -3.31 -1.87
N GLU A 484 14.93 -3.29 -0.83
CA GLU A 484 13.79 -4.20 -0.68
C GLU A 484 12.62 -3.90 -1.62
N ILE A 485 12.51 -2.64 -2.11
CA ILE A 485 11.42 -2.19 -2.98
C ILE A 485 11.81 -2.31 -4.46
N GLU A 486 10.83 -2.21 -5.35
CA GLU A 486 11.05 -2.31 -6.80
C GLU A 486 12.00 -1.22 -7.32
N GLU A 487 13.03 -1.65 -8.05
CA GLU A 487 14.01 -0.76 -8.69
C GLU A 487 14.20 -1.11 -10.18
N SER A 488 14.52 -0.10 -10.96
CA SER A 488 14.98 -0.24 -12.35
C SER A 488 16.51 -0.41 -12.37
N LEU A 489 17.01 -1.36 -13.15
CA LEU A 489 18.45 -1.63 -13.18
C LEU A 489 19.27 -0.57 -13.92
N GLY A 490 18.62 0.35 -14.64
CA GLY A 490 19.36 1.24 -15.52
C GLY A 490 20.09 0.46 -16.63
N ARG A 491 21.07 1.09 -17.25
CA ARG A 491 21.87 0.43 -18.32
C ARG A 491 23.17 1.17 -18.58
N THR A 492 24.23 0.42 -18.89
CA THR A 492 25.51 0.92 -19.37
C THR A 492 25.58 0.74 -20.88
N SER A 493 26.14 1.71 -21.60
CA SER A 493 26.32 1.65 -23.04
C SER A 493 27.23 0.47 -23.42
N THR A 494 26.75 -0.41 -24.31
CA THR A 494 27.53 -1.47 -24.96
C THR A 494 27.21 -1.52 -26.44
N PRO A 495 28.06 -2.14 -27.29
CA PRO A 495 27.76 -2.32 -28.71
C PRO A 495 26.44 -3.02 -28.97
N GLU A 496 26.16 -4.11 -28.25
CA GLU A 496 24.95 -4.92 -28.39
C GLU A 496 23.70 -4.10 -28.08
N LEU A 497 23.72 -3.35 -26.96
CA LEU A 497 22.59 -2.50 -26.56
C LEU A 497 22.38 -1.37 -27.58
N PHE A 498 23.47 -0.75 -28.03
CA PHE A 498 23.42 0.35 -29.02
C PHE A 498 22.76 -0.11 -30.32
N GLU A 499 23.21 -1.24 -30.86
CA GLU A 499 22.70 -1.80 -32.11
C GLU A 499 21.25 -2.30 -31.94
N GLN A 500 20.92 -2.91 -30.81
CA GLN A 500 19.55 -3.33 -30.50
C GLN A 500 18.57 -2.14 -30.48
N LEU A 501 18.95 -1.05 -29.83
CA LEU A 501 18.10 0.16 -29.73
C LEU A 501 17.91 0.85 -31.09
N ARG A 502 18.85 0.72 -32.02
CA ARG A 502 18.86 1.38 -33.34
C ARG A 502 18.59 0.43 -34.51
N ALA A 503 18.25 -0.81 -34.24
CA ALA A 503 17.95 -1.81 -35.28
C ALA A 503 16.79 -1.42 -36.22
N HIS A 504 15.91 -0.51 -35.78
CA HIS A 504 14.77 -0.02 -36.55
C HIS A 504 15.09 1.17 -37.46
N TYR A 505 16.29 1.74 -37.38
CA TYR A 505 16.74 2.83 -38.29
C TYR A 505 17.03 2.28 -39.68
N ASP A 506 16.91 3.08 -40.70
CA ASP A 506 17.22 2.73 -42.09
C ASP A 506 18.18 3.73 -42.71
N PRO A 507 19.49 3.38 -42.95
CA PRO A 507 20.12 2.12 -42.54
C PRO A 507 20.32 1.99 -41.02
N PRO A 508 20.42 0.78 -40.46
CA PRO A 508 20.75 0.56 -39.05
C PRO A 508 22.08 1.20 -38.67
N GLU A 509 22.12 1.87 -37.52
CA GLU A 509 23.36 2.40 -37.00
C GLU A 509 24.22 1.29 -36.37
N THR A 510 25.51 1.33 -36.62
CA THR A 510 26.50 0.39 -36.08
C THR A 510 27.42 1.10 -35.08
N TRP A 511 27.93 0.31 -34.13
CA TRP A 511 28.89 0.84 -33.14
C TRP A 511 30.16 1.37 -33.77
N SER A 512 30.66 2.51 -33.27
CA SER A 512 31.87 3.17 -33.72
C SER A 512 32.76 3.61 -32.55
N ALA A 513 34.00 3.95 -32.83
CA ALA A 513 34.92 4.53 -31.83
C ALA A 513 34.37 5.82 -31.21
N GLY A 514 33.61 6.60 -31.96
CA GLY A 514 32.94 7.81 -31.45
C GLY A 514 31.94 7.52 -30.33
N ASN A 515 31.30 6.36 -30.38
CA ASN A 515 30.37 5.95 -29.33
C ASN A 515 31.08 5.67 -27.99
N VAL A 516 32.29 5.10 -28.03
CA VAL A 516 33.13 4.93 -26.83
C VAL A 516 33.43 6.28 -26.17
N LEU A 517 33.75 7.32 -26.97
CA LEU A 517 34.02 8.66 -26.44
C LEU A 517 32.79 9.21 -25.70
N GLN A 518 31.61 9.11 -26.30
CA GLN A 518 30.38 9.59 -25.68
C GLN A 518 30.05 8.80 -24.41
N ALA A 519 30.18 7.46 -24.45
CA ALA A 519 29.94 6.61 -23.31
C ALA A 519 30.88 6.94 -22.14
N SER A 520 32.17 7.27 -22.40
CA SER A 520 33.17 7.56 -21.38
C SER A 520 32.91 8.85 -20.57
N ILE A 521 32.06 9.74 -21.07
CA ILE A 521 31.64 10.95 -20.36
C ILE A 521 30.21 10.82 -19.81
N GLY A 522 29.67 9.59 -19.75
CA GLY A 522 28.34 9.30 -19.21
C GLY A 522 27.18 9.72 -20.12
N GLN A 523 27.42 9.76 -21.43
CA GLN A 523 26.40 10.03 -22.45
C GLN A 523 26.06 8.76 -23.25
N LEU A 524 25.51 8.93 -24.44
CA LEU A 524 25.00 7.87 -25.30
C LEU A 524 23.81 7.14 -24.64
N ASP A 525 23.89 5.82 -24.42
CA ASP A 525 22.83 5.00 -23.85
C ASP A 525 22.99 4.74 -22.35
N ASN A 526 23.97 5.36 -21.69
CA ASN A 526 24.11 5.30 -20.24
C ASN A 526 22.91 5.95 -19.56
N LYS A 527 22.15 5.15 -18.77
CA LYS A 527 21.00 5.65 -18.00
C LYS A 527 20.94 4.92 -16.65
N PHE A 528 20.87 5.67 -15.57
CA PHE A 528 20.86 5.11 -14.20
C PHE A 528 19.82 5.81 -13.35
N THR A 529 19.34 5.12 -12.31
CA THR A 529 18.41 5.71 -11.34
C THR A 529 19.18 6.62 -10.37
N PRO A 530 18.52 7.62 -9.77
CA PRO A 530 19.09 8.40 -8.68
C PRO A 530 19.59 7.53 -7.52
N LEU A 531 18.90 6.42 -7.23
CA LEU A 531 19.31 5.44 -6.23
C LEU A 531 20.67 4.79 -6.59
N GLN A 532 20.85 4.37 -7.85
CA GLN A 532 22.13 3.82 -8.33
C GLN A 532 23.25 4.86 -8.30
N LEU A 533 22.95 6.10 -8.66
CA LEU A 533 23.93 7.19 -8.61
C LEU A 533 24.35 7.50 -7.17
N ALA A 534 23.43 7.42 -6.22
CA ALA A 534 23.75 7.54 -4.79
C ALA A 534 24.61 6.37 -4.29
N SER A 535 24.25 5.11 -4.66
CA SER A 535 25.05 3.90 -4.36
C SER A 535 26.48 4.01 -4.92
N TYR A 536 26.60 4.40 -6.18
CA TYR A 536 27.87 4.63 -6.86
C TYR A 536 28.74 5.66 -6.14
N THR A 537 28.15 6.80 -5.81
CA THR A 537 28.87 7.88 -5.10
C THR A 537 29.28 7.44 -3.70
N ALA A 538 28.42 6.71 -2.98
CA ALA A 538 28.73 6.11 -1.69
C ALA A 538 29.88 5.09 -1.80
N THR A 539 29.92 4.28 -2.86
CA THR A 539 31.00 3.31 -3.12
C THR A 539 32.34 4.01 -3.30
N LEU A 540 32.38 5.09 -4.07
CA LEU A 540 33.60 5.92 -4.22
C LEU A 540 34.04 6.51 -2.88
N ALA A 541 33.11 7.04 -2.09
CA ALA A 541 33.39 7.63 -0.78
C ALA A 541 33.78 6.59 0.28
N ASN A 542 33.43 5.32 0.06
CA ASN A 542 33.72 4.18 0.96
C ASN A 542 34.92 3.34 0.51
N ASN A 543 35.89 3.95 -0.15
CA ASN A 543 37.11 3.28 -0.62
C ASN A 543 36.82 2.06 -1.53
N GLY A 544 35.86 2.17 -2.41
CA GLY A 544 35.45 1.14 -3.35
C GLY A 544 34.56 0.02 -2.77
N GLN A 545 34.26 0.04 -1.48
CA GLN A 545 33.34 -0.93 -0.86
C GLN A 545 31.89 -0.54 -1.18
N ARG A 546 31.22 -1.38 -1.98
CA ARG A 546 29.81 -1.21 -2.34
C ARG A 546 28.92 -1.88 -1.32
N MET A 547 28.15 -1.10 -0.60
CA MET A 547 27.18 -1.60 0.38
C MET A 547 25.86 -1.98 -0.30
N LYS A 548 25.19 -3.03 0.23
CA LYS A 548 23.79 -3.31 -0.06
C LYS A 548 22.96 -2.17 0.51
N LEU A 549 22.14 -1.52 -0.33
CA LEU A 549 21.22 -0.50 0.14
C LEU A 549 19.99 -1.15 0.78
N HIS A 550 19.48 -0.54 1.84
CA HIS A 550 18.31 -1.06 2.54
C HIS A 550 17.48 0.05 3.19
N LEU A 551 16.17 -0.23 3.33
CA LEU A 551 15.17 0.62 3.99
C LEU A 551 14.76 0.09 5.36
N ILE A 552 14.93 -1.22 5.61
CA ILE A 552 14.61 -1.84 6.89
C ILE A 552 15.87 -1.86 7.75
N ARG A 553 15.76 -1.27 8.95
CA ARG A 553 16.83 -1.24 9.94
C ARG A 553 16.68 -2.35 10.98
N GLU A 554 15.46 -2.45 11.55
CA GLU A 554 15.14 -3.42 12.59
C GLU A 554 13.69 -3.90 12.40
N VAL A 555 13.43 -5.12 12.84
CA VAL A 555 12.08 -5.68 13.00
C VAL A 555 11.88 -5.95 14.48
N LYS A 556 10.82 -5.39 15.04
CA LYS A 556 10.44 -5.57 16.44
C LYS A 556 9.09 -6.27 16.57
N SER A 557 8.85 -6.89 17.72
CA SER A 557 7.50 -7.34 18.08
C SER A 557 6.51 -6.16 18.05
N TYR A 558 5.23 -6.45 17.92
CA TYR A 558 4.17 -5.43 17.82
C TYR A 558 4.11 -4.48 19.03
N ASP A 559 4.55 -4.93 20.20
CA ASP A 559 4.64 -4.16 21.45
C ASP A 559 5.97 -3.43 21.64
N LEU A 560 6.89 -3.57 20.68
CA LEU A 560 8.25 -3.00 20.68
C LEU A 560 9.18 -3.54 21.79
N GLU A 561 8.78 -4.58 22.53
CA GLU A 561 9.57 -5.11 23.65
C GLU A 561 10.73 -5.99 23.17
N GLU A 562 10.54 -6.74 22.07
CA GLU A 562 11.56 -7.66 21.53
C GLU A 562 12.05 -7.18 20.16
N THR A 563 13.37 -7.21 19.96
CA THR A 563 13.97 -7.06 18.62
C THR A 563 14.09 -8.45 17.99
N ILE A 564 13.31 -8.68 16.93
CA ILE A 564 13.25 -9.97 16.21
C ILE A 564 14.42 -10.08 15.24
N GLU A 565 14.73 -8.98 14.54
CA GLU A 565 15.81 -8.92 13.56
C GLU A 565 16.44 -7.54 13.53
N THR A 566 17.75 -7.48 13.38
CA THR A 566 18.50 -6.27 13.06
C THR A 566 19.21 -6.50 11.72
N VAL A 567 19.05 -5.58 10.79
CA VAL A 567 19.70 -5.66 9.48
C VAL A 567 21.14 -5.17 9.59
N GLU A 568 22.08 -6.10 9.46
CA GLU A 568 23.50 -5.78 9.49
C GLU A 568 23.98 -5.25 8.13
N PRO A 569 24.93 -4.30 8.09
CA PRO A 569 25.50 -3.80 6.85
C PRO A 569 26.19 -4.92 6.05
N VAL A 570 25.87 -5.03 4.75
CA VAL A 570 26.41 -6.06 3.85
C VAL A 570 27.24 -5.40 2.74
N VAL A 571 28.49 -5.80 2.61
CA VAL A 571 29.34 -5.44 1.47
C VAL A 571 29.02 -6.36 0.31
N LEU A 572 28.53 -5.82 -0.80
CA LEU A 572 28.22 -6.59 -2.01
C LEU A 572 29.49 -6.95 -2.79
N ASN A 573 30.38 -5.98 -2.94
CA ASN A 573 31.70 -6.17 -3.55
C ASN A 573 32.65 -5.02 -3.18
N THR A 574 33.92 -5.16 -3.55
CA THR A 574 34.95 -4.09 -3.45
C THR A 574 35.58 -3.93 -4.82
N CYS A 575 35.61 -2.70 -5.32
CA CYS A 575 36.23 -2.31 -6.57
C CYS A 575 37.69 -1.92 -6.36
#